data_4521c28a50d7f5ee19a8e4163d42c3c9
#
_entry.id   4521c28a50d7f5ee19a8e4163d42c3c9
#
_cell.length_a   1.000
_cell.length_b   1.000
_cell.length_c   1.000
_cell.angle_alpha   90.00
_cell.angle_beta   90.00
_cell.angle_gamma   90.00
#
_symmetry.space_group_name_H-M   'P 1'
#
loop_
_entity.id
_entity.type
_entity.pdbx_description
1 polymer ?
#
loop_
_entity_poly.entity_id
_entity_poly.type
_entity_poly.pdbx_seq_one_letter_code
_entity_poly.pdbx_strand_id
1 'polypeptide(L)'
;PIGVVGQIVPWNFPFLMAAWKLAPVLASGCCTVLKSSSSTPLSILELAKLVKDIIPKGVFNVISGAGSKSGQYILDHNGFRKLAFTGSTEVGYSVAKAAAEKLIPATLGLGGKSANIFFNDCDLDLAIDGVQLGILFNQGQVCCAGSRVFVQEEIYDEFVKRAVDQFNKIQVGDPLDINTQMGAQINETQVAKIQACVDRAVADGATIACGGSRYTEGELAKGAFYKPTLLTNVTNDSYAAQQEIFGPVAVIIKFKTEEEVIKYANESVYGLGGGVWTKDLNRAFRVSRSIETGRVWVNTYNAIPAGAPFGGYKTSGIGRETHKVILDHYTQMKNILINLNENPSGFYPKK
;
A
#
# COMPACT_ATOMS: atom_id res chain seq x y z
N PRO A 1 0.62 17.35 -21.34
CA PRO A 1 0.09 16.02 -20.99
C PRO A 1 0.83 14.88 -21.70
N ILE A 2 0.90 13.72 -21.03
CA ILE A 2 1.53 12.54 -21.63
C ILE A 2 0.60 11.87 -22.67
N GLY A 3 -0.72 12.04 -22.56
CA GLY A 3 -1.71 11.50 -23.48
C GLY A 3 -2.75 10.61 -22.80
N VAL A 4 -3.08 9.46 -23.41
CA VAL A 4 -4.06 8.52 -22.85
C VAL A 4 -3.38 7.57 -21.86
N VAL A 5 -3.94 7.45 -20.65
CA VAL A 5 -3.40 6.66 -19.55
C VAL A 5 -4.31 5.46 -19.25
N GLY A 6 -3.73 4.26 -19.22
CA GLY A 6 -4.38 3.06 -18.70
C GLY A 6 -4.18 2.98 -17.18
N GLN A 7 -5.28 2.96 -16.43
CA GLN A 7 -5.25 2.93 -14.96
C GLN A 7 -5.96 1.71 -14.41
N ILE A 8 -5.34 1.01 -13.46
CA ILE A 8 -5.92 -0.17 -12.82
C ILE A 8 -5.84 0.03 -11.31
N VAL A 9 -6.98 -0.07 -10.62
CA VAL A 9 -7.10 0.16 -9.17
C VAL A 9 -7.53 -1.11 -8.43
N PRO A 10 -7.06 -1.28 -7.17
CA PRO A 10 -7.35 -2.44 -6.34
C PRO A 10 -8.73 -2.32 -5.65
N TRP A 11 -9.07 -3.36 -4.88
CA TRP A 11 -10.33 -3.47 -4.17
C TRP A 11 -10.31 -2.95 -2.72
N ASN A 12 -9.13 -2.79 -2.12
CA ASN A 12 -9.04 -2.45 -0.69
C ASN A 12 -9.36 -0.99 -0.36
N PHE A 13 -9.07 -0.05 -1.27
CA PHE A 13 -9.48 1.36 -1.20
C PHE A 13 -9.95 1.85 -2.57
N PRO A 14 -11.07 1.33 -3.11
CA PRO A 14 -11.44 1.51 -4.51
C PRO A 14 -11.59 2.98 -4.90
N PHE A 15 -12.35 3.75 -4.13
CA PHE A 15 -12.60 5.16 -4.42
C PHE A 15 -11.37 6.03 -4.18
N LEU A 16 -10.63 5.81 -3.08
CA LEU A 16 -9.42 6.56 -2.76
C LEU A 16 -8.34 6.34 -3.83
N MET A 17 -8.12 5.09 -4.26
CA MET A 17 -7.13 4.79 -5.31
C MET A 17 -7.54 5.33 -6.67
N ALA A 18 -8.84 5.37 -6.97
CA ALA A 18 -9.34 6.05 -8.16
C ALA A 18 -9.07 7.56 -8.08
N ALA A 19 -9.38 8.21 -6.95
CA ALA A 19 -9.14 9.64 -6.76
C ALA A 19 -7.66 10.02 -6.92
N TRP A 20 -6.74 9.21 -6.34
CA TRP A 20 -5.29 9.42 -6.47
C TRP A 20 -4.79 9.38 -7.92
N LYS A 21 -5.44 8.59 -8.76
CA LYS A 21 -5.08 8.44 -10.18
C LYS A 21 -5.82 9.43 -11.09
N LEU A 22 -7.07 9.73 -10.79
CA LEU A 22 -7.89 10.64 -11.59
C LEU A 22 -7.47 12.09 -11.42
N ALA A 23 -7.19 12.53 -10.20
CA ALA A 23 -6.81 13.92 -9.93
C ALA A 23 -5.61 14.38 -10.79
N PRO A 24 -4.46 13.68 -10.81
CA PRO A 24 -3.34 14.09 -11.64
C PRO A 24 -3.59 13.93 -13.14
N VAL A 25 -4.35 12.93 -13.58
CA VAL A 25 -4.71 12.76 -15.00
C VAL A 25 -5.50 13.97 -15.50
N LEU A 26 -6.53 14.35 -14.76
CA LEU A 26 -7.39 15.48 -15.15
C LEU A 26 -6.63 16.81 -15.04
N ALA A 27 -5.88 17.03 -13.96
CA ALA A 27 -5.09 18.25 -13.75
C ALA A 27 -4.00 18.44 -14.81
N SER A 28 -3.43 17.34 -15.35
CA SER A 28 -2.42 17.41 -16.41
C SER A 28 -2.98 17.47 -17.83
N GLY A 29 -4.32 17.45 -18.01
CA GLY A 29 -4.98 17.43 -19.31
C GLY A 29 -4.86 16.10 -20.08
N CYS A 30 -4.62 15.00 -19.38
CA CYS A 30 -4.62 13.67 -19.96
C CYS A 30 -6.04 13.08 -20.04
N CYS A 31 -6.21 12.07 -20.91
CA CYS A 31 -7.39 11.21 -20.90
C CYS A 31 -7.07 9.88 -20.23
N THR A 32 -8.08 9.20 -19.70
CA THR A 32 -7.88 7.92 -19.03
C THR A 32 -8.94 6.87 -19.35
N VAL A 33 -8.50 5.60 -19.36
CA VAL A 33 -9.35 4.43 -19.20
C VAL A 33 -8.99 3.81 -17.86
N LEU A 34 -9.90 3.92 -16.89
CA LEU A 34 -9.73 3.39 -15.54
C LEU A 34 -10.48 2.07 -15.40
N LYS A 35 -9.75 1.02 -15.04
CA LYS A 35 -10.33 -0.27 -14.70
C LYS A 35 -10.51 -0.39 -13.19
N SER A 36 -11.76 -0.48 -12.76
CA SER A 36 -12.10 -0.81 -11.38
C SER A 36 -11.78 -2.28 -11.03
N SER A 37 -11.61 -2.58 -9.75
CA SER A 37 -11.65 -3.97 -9.30
C SER A 37 -13.01 -4.60 -9.59
N SER A 38 -13.02 -5.88 -9.96
CA SER A 38 -14.27 -6.65 -10.14
C SER A 38 -15.08 -6.79 -8.84
N SER A 39 -14.43 -6.76 -7.68
CA SER A 39 -15.08 -6.90 -6.38
C SER A 39 -15.67 -5.60 -5.86
N THR A 40 -15.20 -4.43 -6.34
CA THR A 40 -15.59 -3.12 -5.78
C THR A 40 -15.77 -2.05 -6.88
N PRO A 41 -16.64 -2.28 -7.89
CA PRO A 41 -16.77 -1.33 -9.00
C PRO A 41 -17.74 -0.18 -8.72
N LEU A 42 -18.69 -0.33 -7.80
CA LEU A 42 -19.88 0.52 -7.71
C LEU A 42 -19.57 1.98 -7.43
N SER A 43 -18.71 2.29 -6.48
CA SER A 43 -18.37 3.68 -6.14
C SER A 43 -17.71 4.43 -7.29
N ILE A 44 -16.90 3.75 -8.10
CA ILE A 44 -16.23 4.33 -9.27
C ILE A 44 -17.23 4.54 -10.42
N LEU A 45 -18.14 3.59 -10.63
CA LEU A 45 -19.21 3.71 -11.62
C LEU A 45 -20.17 4.86 -11.28
N GLU A 46 -20.51 5.02 -9.99
CA GLU A 46 -21.34 6.16 -9.55
C GLU A 46 -20.60 7.49 -9.72
N LEU A 47 -19.30 7.56 -9.41
CA LEU A 47 -18.49 8.74 -9.71
C LEU A 47 -18.54 9.08 -11.20
N ALA A 48 -18.35 8.12 -12.09
CA ALA A 48 -18.39 8.33 -13.53
C ALA A 48 -19.75 8.88 -13.99
N LYS A 49 -20.84 8.38 -13.41
CA LYS A 49 -22.20 8.88 -13.66
C LYS A 49 -22.38 10.32 -13.18
N LEU A 50 -21.87 10.66 -12.00
CA LEU A 50 -21.99 12.02 -11.44
C LEU A 50 -21.23 13.07 -12.26
N VAL A 51 -20.09 12.70 -12.84
CA VAL A 51 -19.23 13.64 -13.57
C VAL A 51 -19.46 13.64 -15.09
N LYS A 52 -20.35 12.80 -15.62
CA LYS A 52 -20.55 12.59 -17.09
C LYS A 52 -20.86 13.84 -17.88
N ASP A 53 -21.54 14.82 -17.25
CA ASP A 53 -21.93 16.06 -17.88
C ASP A 53 -21.02 17.26 -17.47
N ILE A 54 -20.02 16.99 -16.61
CA ILE A 54 -19.05 17.97 -16.11
C ILE A 54 -17.72 17.84 -16.89
N ILE A 55 -17.30 16.61 -17.14
CA ILE A 55 -16.04 16.30 -17.83
C ILE A 55 -16.36 16.04 -19.32
N PRO A 56 -15.54 16.57 -20.26
CA PRO A 56 -15.74 16.32 -21.69
C PRO A 56 -15.77 14.82 -22.01
N LYS A 57 -16.60 14.41 -22.97
CA LYS A 57 -16.73 13.01 -23.39
C LYS A 57 -15.38 12.45 -23.84
N GLY A 58 -15.06 11.23 -23.40
CA GLY A 58 -13.82 10.54 -23.73
C GLY A 58 -12.61 10.88 -22.86
N VAL A 59 -12.69 11.89 -21.97
CA VAL A 59 -11.61 12.23 -21.04
C VAL A 59 -11.51 11.22 -19.90
N PHE A 60 -12.64 10.85 -19.31
CA PHE A 60 -12.72 9.84 -18.26
C PHE A 60 -13.61 8.67 -18.68
N ASN A 61 -13.03 7.50 -18.80
CA ASN A 61 -13.72 6.27 -19.19
C ASN A 61 -13.49 5.19 -18.14
N VAL A 62 -14.56 4.50 -17.71
CA VAL A 62 -14.48 3.43 -16.73
C VAL A 62 -14.83 2.11 -17.39
N ILE A 63 -14.00 1.11 -17.14
CA ILE A 63 -14.30 -0.28 -17.50
C ILE A 63 -14.27 -1.14 -16.23
N SER A 64 -15.03 -2.22 -16.24
CA SER A 64 -15.05 -3.22 -15.17
C SER A 64 -14.74 -4.62 -15.74
N GLY A 65 -14.72 -5.62 -14.88
CA GLY A 65 -14.49 -7.01 -15.27
C GLY A 65 -13.25 -7.63 -14.61
N ALA A 66 -13.05 -8.90 -14.90
CA ALA A 66 -11.95 -9.69 -14.33
C ALA A 66 -10.58 -9.13 -14.72
N GLY A 67 -9.63 -9.17 -13.77
CA GLY A 67 -8.25 -8.72 -14.02
C GLY A 67 -7.58 -9.45 -15.17
N SER A 68 -7.79 -10.76 -15.26
CA SER A 68 -7.27 -11.63 -16.33
C SER A 68 -7.87 -11.39 -17.73
N LYS A 69 -8.95 -10.61 -17.82
CA LYS A 69 -9.57 -10.22 -19.10
C LYS A 69 -9.41 -8.72 -19.34
N SER A 70 -10.25 -7.89 -18.74
CA SER A 70 -10.23 -6.43 -18.97
C SER A 70 -8.94 -5.76 -18.51
N GLY A 71 -8.27 -6.28 -17.47
CA GLY A 71 -6.92 -5.84 -17.08
C GLY A 71 -5.89 -6.18 -18.16
N GLN A 72 -5.91 -7.40 -18.65
CA GLN A 72 -4.99 -7.84 -19.71
C GLN A 72 -5.19 -7.02 -21.00
N TYR A 73 -6.43 -6.71 -21.39
CA TYR A 73 -6.68 -5.88 -22.57
C TYR A 73 -6.08 -4.47 -22.44
N ILE A 74 -6.04 -3.88 -21.23
CA ILE A 74 -5.31 -2.61 -21.02
C ILE A 74 -3.82 -2.83 -21.26
N LEU A 75 -3.24 -3.93 -20.76
CA LEU A 75 -1.83 -4.20 -20.93
C LEU A 75 -1.45 -4.46 -22.40
N ASP A 76 -2.30 -5.11 -23.16
CA ASP A 76 -2.06 -5.47 -24.56
C ASP A 76 -2.27 -4.29 -25.52
N HIS A 77 -3.14 -3.35 -25.18
CA HIS A 77 -3.53 -2.27 -26.08
C HIS A 77 -2.42 -1.25 -26.31
N ASN A 78 -2.12 -0.92 -27.56
CA ASN A 78 -1.03 -0.01 -27.96
C ASN A 78 -1.38 1.49 -27.89
N GLY A 79 -2.63 1.84 -27.59
CA GLY A 79 -3.10 3.25 -27.55
C GLY A 79 -2.74 4.00 -26.28
N PHE A 80 -2.21 3.36 -25.27
CA PHE A 80 -1.79 4.00 -24.02
C PHE A 80 -0.39 4.59 -24.14
N ARG A 81 -0.21 5.76 -23.53
CA ARG A 81 1.09 6.43 -23.38
C ARG A 81 1.69 6.29 -22.00
N LYS A 82 0.94 5.73 -21.06
CA LYS A 82 1.35 5.44 -19.68
C LYS A 82 0.46 4.37 -19.10
N LEU A 83 1.02 3.55 -18.20
CA LEU A 83 0.27 2.66 -17.32
C LEU A 83 0.41 3.13 -15.87
N ALA A 84 -0.68 3.10 -15.11
CA ALA A 84 -0.69 3.38 -13.68
C ALA A 84 -1.44 2.26 -12.95
N PHE A 85 -0.77 1.58 -12.05
CA PHE A 85 -1.27 0.40 -11.38
C PHE A 85 -1.10 0.49 -9.87
N THR A 86 -2.11 0.06 -9.13
CA THR A 86 -2.00 -0.24 -7.70
C THR A 86 -2.59 -1.63 -7.47
N GLY A 87 -1.84 -2.50 -6.79
CA GLY A 87 -2.25 -3.87 -6.51
C GLY A 87 -1.08 -4.76 -6.05
N SER A 88 -1.19 -6.07 -6.30
CA SER A 88 -0.15 -7.03 -5.88
C SER A 88 1.16 -6.84 -6.64
N THR A 89 2.27 -7.17 -5.98
CA THR A 89 3.61 -7.11 -6.57
C THR A 89 3.73 -8.01 -7.81
N GLU A 90 3.12 -9.18 -7.78
CA GLU A 90 3.10 -10.13 -8.92
C GLU A 90 2.48 -9.51 -10.18
N VAL A 91 1.30 -8.89 -10.05
CA VAL A 91 0.65 -8.19 -11.18
C VAL A 91 1.44 -6.94 -11.56
N GLY A 92 2.07 -6.27 -10.60
CA GLY A 92 2.96 -5.13 -10.84
C GLY A 92 4.10 -5.45 -11.81
N TYR A 93 4.72 -6.61 -11.68
CA TYR A 93 5.73 -7.08 -12.65
C TYR A 93 5.15 -7.25 -14.05
N SER A 94 3.93 -7.77 -14.19
CA SER A 94 3.25 -7.91 -15.49
C SER A 94 2.98 -6.54 -16.13
N VAL A 95 2.57 -5.56 -15.33
CA VAL A 95 2.35 -4.18 -15.80
C VAL A 95 3.65 -3.51 -16.21
N ALA A 96 4.72 -3.68 -15.40
CA ALA A 96 6.05 -3.16 -15.73
C ALA A 96 6.58 -3.73 -17.04
N LYS A 97 6.44 -5.05 -17.24
CA LYS A 97 6.83 -5.73 -18.48
C LYS A 97 6.07 -5.19 -19.70
N ALA A 98 4.74 -5.10 -19.62
CA ALA A 98 3.91 -4.56 -20.69
C ALA A 98 4.24 -3.10 -21.02
N ALA A 99 4.59 -2.28 -20.03
CA ALA A 99 5.05 -0.91 -20.23
C ALA A 99 6.43 -0.85 -20.92
N ALA A 100 7.35 -1.71 -20.49
CA ALA A 100 8.70 -1.80 -21.07
C ALA A 100 8.66 -2.25 -22.54
N GLU A 101 7.85 -3.23 -22.89
CA GLU A 101 7.66 -3.70 -24.26
C GLU A 101 7.15 -2.61 -25.22
N LYS A 102 6.44 -1.61 -24.69
CA LYS A 102 5.93 -0.45 -25.44
C LYS A 102 6.77 0.81 -25.30
N LEU A 103 7.84 0.79 -24.50
CA LEU A 103 8.65 1.95 -24.13
C LEU A 103 7.81 3.11 -23.57
N ILE A 104 6.81 2.81 -22.74
CA ILE A 104 5.99 3.80 -22.05
C ILE A 104 6.25 3.76 -20.54
N PRO A 105 6.13 4.90 -19.83
CA PRO A 105 6.32 4.93 -18.38
C PRO A 105 5.21 4.20 -17.64
N ALA A 106 5.57 3.62 -16.49
CA ALA A 106 4.64 3.06 -15.53
C ALA A 106 4.83 3.69 -14.14
N THR A 107 3.73 3.93 -13.43
CA THR A 107 3.73 4.14 -11.97
C THR A 107 3.06 2.96 -11.30
N LEU A 108 3.74 2.40 -10.30
CA LEU A 108 3.36 1.15 -9.65
C LEU A 108 3.32 1.35 -8.14
N GLY A 109 2.14 1.20 -7.55
CA GLY A 109 1.94 1.11 -6.10
C GLY A 109 1.69 -0.35 -5.72
N LEU A 110 2.66 -0.98 -5.07
CA LEU A 110 2.66 -2.43 -4.86
C LEU A 110 2.60 -2.79 -3.37
N GLY A 111 2.79 -4.08 -3.08
CA GLY A 111 2.71 -4.61 -1.73
C GLY A 111 3.77 -4.10 -0.76
N GLY A 112 3.58 -4.43 0.50
CA GLY A 112 4.50 -4.08 1.58
C GLY A 112 4.51 -5.09 2.71
N LYS A 113 5.55 -5.00 3.53
CA LYS A 113 5.68 -5.70 4.81
C LYS A 113 6.32 -4.73 5.80
N SER A 114 5.59 -3.66 6.11
CA SER A 114 6.12 -2.49 6.81
C SER A 114 6.56 -2.81 8.23
N ALA A 115 7.72 -2.29 8.62
CA ALA A 115 8.21 -2.33 9.99
C ALA A 115 7.46 -1.30 10.83
N ASN A 116 7.01 -1.70 12.03
CA ASN A 116 6.42 -0.83 13.04
C ASN A 116 7.24 -1.02 14.32
N ILE A 117 8.08 -0.04 14.68
CA ILE A 117 9.20 -0.17 15.62
C ILE A 117 8.88 0.57 16.91
N PHE A 118 8.91 -0.14 18.03
CA PHE A 118 8.58 0.37 19.37
C PHE A 118 9.79 0.30 20.28
N PHE A 119 10.36 1.47 20.60
CA PHE A 119 11.47 1.58 21.53
C PHE A 119 10.98 1.63 22.99
N ASN A 120 11.86 1.30 23.93
CA ASN A 120 11.53 1.19 25.36
C ASN A 120 11.10 2.53 26.01
N ASP A 121 11.41 3.65 25.39
CA ASP A 121 11.02 4.99 25.84
C ASP A 121 9.68 5.48 25.23
N CYS A 122 9.01 4.69 24.38
CA CYS A 122 7.73 5.07 23.82
C CYS A 122 6.62 5.13 24.88
N ASP A 123 5.58 5.89 24.60
CA ASP A 123 4.36 5.83 25.38
C ASP A 123 3.60 4.54 25.05
N LEU A 124 3.46 3.64 26.03
CA LEU A 124 2.86 2.31 25.79
C LEU A 124 1.38 2.39 25.44
N ASP A 125 0.62 3.35 25.94
CA ASP A 125 -0.80 3.48 25.59
C ASP A 125 -0.95 3.91 24.13
N LEU A 126 -0.17 4.89 23.70
CA LEU A 126 -0.11 5.31 22.29
C LEU A 126 0.46 4.19 21.39
N ALA A 127 1.43 3.42 21.89
CA ALA A 127 2.03 2.31 21.15
C ALA A 127 1.02 1.18 20.87
N ILE A 128 0.19 0.85 21.87
CA ILE A 128 -0.85 -0.17 21.72
C ILE A 128 -1.96 0.30 20.75
N ASP A 129 -2.40 1.54 20.85
CA ASP A 129 -3.32 2.12 19.84
C ASP A 129 -2.66 2.12 18.45
N GLY A 130 -1.39 2.48 18.36
CA GLY A 130 -0.62 2.50 17.13
C GLY A 130 -0.44 1.14 16.47
N VAL A 131 -0.29 0.06 17.23
CA VAL A 131 -0.21 -1.29 16.65
C VAL A 131 -1.58 -1.76 16.16
N GLN A 132 -2.66 -1.45 16.91
CA GLN A 132 -4.02 -1.74 16.45
C GLN A 132 -4.33 -1.00 15.13
N LEU A 133 -4.14 0.31 15.11
CA LEU A 133 -4.33 1.13 13.90
C LEU A 133 -3.43 0.67 12.75
N GLY A 134 -2.19 0.28 13.06
CA GLY A 134 -1.20 -0.15 12.07
C GLY A 134 -1.59 -1.42 11.32
N ILE A 135 -2.30 -2.35 11.96
CA ILE A 135 -2.62 -3.65 11.35
C ILE A 135 -4.11 -3.96 11.21
N LEU A 136 -4.98 -3.41 12.06
CA LEU A 136 -6.41 -3.73 12.02
C LEU A 136 -7.21 -2.77 11.13
N PHE A 137 -6.70 -1.57 10.86
CA PHE A 137 -7.32 -0.64 9.93
C PHE A 137 -7.62 -1.34 8.59
N ASN A 138 -8.83 -1.15 8.10
CA ASN A 138 -9.34 -1.83 6.89
C ASN A 138 -9.11 -3.35 6.90
N GLN A 139 -9.28 -3.99 8.06
CA GLN A 139 -9.13 -5.45 8.27
C GLN A 139 -7.72 -5.98 7.92
N GLY A 140 -6.69 -5.15 8.04
CA GLY A 140 -5.32 -5.47 7.64
C GLY A 140 -5.08 -5.51 6.13
N GLN A 141 -6.07 -5.15 5.32
CA GLN A 141 -6.01 -5.13 3.86
C GLN A 141 -5.43 -3.80 3.36
N VAL A 142 -4.24 -3.47 3.86
CA VAL A 142 -3.53 -2.21 3.64
C VAL A 142 -2.11 -2.51 3.19
N CYS A 143 -1.70 -1.98 2.05
CA CYS A 143 -0.36 -2.22 1.50
C CYS A 143 0.77 -1.74 2.42
N CYS A 144 0.56 -0.67 3.18
CA CYS A 144 1.53 -0.15 4.14
C CYS A 144 1.25 -0.57 5.59
N ALA A 145 0.41 -1.60 5.83
CA ALA A 145 0.12 -2.09 7.17
C ALA A 145 1.39 -2.43 7.96
N GLY A 146 1.46 -2.00 9.22
CA GLY A 146 2.58 -2.24 10.14
C GLY A 146 2.61 -3.68 10.63
N SER A 147 2.72 -4.63 9.72
CA SER A 147 2.54 -6.06 9.97
C SER A 147 3.78 -6.77 10.52
N ARG A 148 4.96 -6.13 10.46
CA ARG A 148 6.15 -6.52 11.23
C ARG A 148 6.32 -5.59 12.41
N VAL A 149 5.89 -6.02 13.58
CA VAL A 149 5.97 -5.27 14.84
C VAL A 149 7.29 -5.62 15.53
N PHE A 150 8.19 -4.65 15.61
CA PHE A 150 9.45 -4.78 16.33
C PHE A 150 9.34 -4.11 17.68
N VAL A 151 9.60 -4.84 18.76
CA VAL A 151 9.47 -4.34 20.14
C VAL A 151 10.79 -4.52 20.86
N GLN A 152 11.29 -3.43 21.46
CA GLN A 152 12.53 -3.47 22.21
C GLN A 152 12.40 -4.37 23.45
N GLU A 153 13.44 -5.14 23.77
CA GLU A 153 13.35 -6.29 24.71
C GLU A 153 12.84 -5.90 26.09
N GLU A 154 13.16 -4.68 26.59
CA GLU A 154 12.80 -4.24 27.93
C GLU A 154 11.29 -4.07 28.12
N ILE A 155 10.55 -3.77 27.05
CA ILE A 155 9.09 -3.58 27.11
C ILE A 155 8.31 -4.72 26.43
N TYR A 156 9.01 -5.73 25.91
CA TYR A 156 8.40 -6.75 25.04
C TYR A 156 7.24 -7.50 25.71
N ASP A 157 7.45 -8.02 26.91
CA ASP A 157 6.44 -8.87 27.57
C ASP A 157 5.18 -8.08 27.95
N GLU A 158 5.36 -6.83 28.46
CA GLU A 158 4.26 -5.94 28.77
C GLU A 158 3.53 -5.48 27.51
N PHE A 159 4.27 -5.17 26.43
CA PHE A 159 3.70 -4.80 25.14
C PHE A 159 2.84 -5.93 24.58
N VAL A 160 3.36 -7.17 24.52
CA VAL A 160 2.62 -8.33 24.00
C VAL A 160 1.35 -8.56 24.81
N LYS A 161 1.45 -8.55 26.14
CA LYS A 161 0.29 -8.71 27.02
C LYS A 161 -0.80 -7.70 26.74
N ARG A 162 -0.45 -6.39 26.70
CA ARG A 162 -1.41 -5.32 26.42
C ARG A 162 -1.98 -5.40 25.01
N ALA A 163 -1.16 -5.70 24.02
CA ALA A 163 -1.62 -5.85 22.65
C ALA A 163 -2.63 -7.00 22.51
N VAL A 164 -2.36 -8.16 23.10
CA VAL A 164 -3.30 -9.30 23.14
C VAL A 164 -4.61 -8.91 23.81
N ASP A 165 -4.55 -8.25 24.99
CA ASP A 165 -5.75 -7.80 25.71
C ASP A 165 -6.62 -6.86 24.86
N GLN A 166 -6.00 -5.94 24.09
CA GLN A 166 -6.75 -5.01 23.26
C GLN A 166 -7.24 -5.65 21.96
N PHE A 167 -6.47 -6.54 21.32
CA PHE A 167 -6.90 -7.26 20.12
C PHE A 167 -8.13 -8.14 20.40
N ASN A 168 -8.19 -8.78 21.57
CA ASN A 168 -9.34 -9.58 21.99
C ASN A 168 -10.61 -8.76 22.24
N LYS A 169 -10.51 -7.43 22.44
CA LYS A 169 -11.65 -6.53 22.66
C LYS A 169 -12.20 -5.93 21.37
N ILE A 170 -11.53 -6.12 20.22
CA ILE A 170 -11.99 -5.57 18.95
C ILE A 170 -13.36 -6.13 18.58
N GLN A 171 -14.31 -5.23 18.38
CA GLN A 171 -15.67 -5.57 17.95
C GLN A 171 -15.66 -5.86 16.44
N VAL A 172 -15.66 -7.15 16.12
CA VAL A 172 -15.78 -7.62 14.73
C VAL A 172 -17.24 -7.86 14.41
N GLY A 173 -17.75 -7.30 13.30
CA GLY A 173 -19.18 -7.38 13.05
C GLY A 173 -19.64 -6.83 11.69
N ASP A 174 -20.93 -6.63 11.58
CA ASP A 174 -21.58 -6.01 10.43
C ASP A 174 -21.03 -4.56 10.27
N PRO A 175 -20.52 -4.18 9.09
CA PRO A 175 -20.01 -2.82 8.85
C PRO A 175 -21.08 -1.72 8.92
N LEU A 176 -22.37 -2.07 8.95
CA LEU A 176 -23.47 -1.12 9.14
C LEU A 176 -23.81 -0.88 10.63
N ASP A 177 -23.28 -1.69 11.54
CA ASP A 177 -23.41 -1.45 12.98
C ASP A 177 -22.35 -0.42 13.42
N ILE A 178 -22.81 0.66 14.06
CA ILE A 178 -21.94 1.75 14.54
C ILE A 178 -20.88 1.31 15.56
N ASN A 179 -21.11 0.19 16.25
CA ASN A 179 -20.18 -0.37 17.24
C ASN A 179 -19.09 -1.26 16.60
N THR A 180 -19.26 -1.63 15.34
CA THR A 180 -18.28 -2.48 14.65
C THR A 180 -16.99 -1.70 14.41
N GLN A 181 -15.86 -2.26 14.86
CA GLN A 181 -14.52 -1.72 14.69
C GLN A 181 -13.77 -2.38 13.53
N MET A 182 -14.09 -3.62 13.22
CA MET A 182 -13.47 -4.37 12.12
C MET A 182 -14.54 -5.21 11.39
N GLY A 183 -14.63 -5.06 10.08
CA GLY A 183 -15.55 -5.80 9.21
C GLY A 183 -14.96 -7.09 8.63
N ALA A 184 -15.60 -7.58 7.55
CA ALA A 184 -15.17 -8.78 6.82
C ALA A 184 -13.96 -8.52 5.91
N GLN A 185 -13.22 -9.58 5.60
CA GLN A 185 -12.29 -9.60 4.47
C GLN A 185 -13.05 -9.46 3.16
N ILE A 186 -12.35 -9.13 2.08
CA ILE A 186 -13.00 -8.91 0.77
C ILE A 186 -13.81 -10.13 0.27
N ASN A 187 -13.33 -11.33 0.54
CA ASN A 187 -13.99 -12.58 0.17
C ASN A 187 -13.35 -13.81 0.85
N GLU A 188 -13.96 -14.98 0.66
CA GLU A 188 -13.49 -16.27 1.18
C GLU A 188 -12.10 -16.66 0.68
N THR A 189 -11.74 -16.32 -0.55
CA THR A 189 -10.41 -16.61 -1.09
C THR A 189 -9.32 -15.87 -0.29
N GLN A 190 -9.59 -14.64 0.14
CA GLN A 190 -8.66 -13.89 0.98
C GLN A 190 -8.55 -14.49 2.38
N VAL A 191 -9.67 -14.91 2.98
CA VAL A 191 -9.67 -15.64 4.26
C VAL A 191 -8.83 -16.91 4.18
N ALA A 192 -8.98 -17.70 3.11
CA ALA A 192 -8.20 -18.91 2.91
C ALA A 192 -6.69 -18.62 2.75
N LYS A 193 -6.31 -17.54 2.06
CA LYS A 193 -4.90 -17.10 1.96
C LYS A 193 -4.33 -16.69 3.31
N ILE A 194 -5.08 -15.92 4.10
CA ILE A 194 -4.65 -15.51 5.45
C ILE A 194 -4.44 -16.75 6.32
N GLN A 195 -5.42 -17.68 6.33
CA GLN A 195 -5.33 -18.92 7.10
C GLN A 195 -4.11 -19.75 6.71
N ALA A 196 -3.88 -19.95 5.41
CA ALA A 196 -2.71 -20.67 4.92
C ALA A 196 -1.37 -20.05 5.37
N CYS A 197 -1.30 -18.72 5.42
CA CYS A 197 -0.12 -18.02 5.93
C CYS A 197 0.06 -18.23 7.45
N VAL A 198 -1.02 -18.19 8.22
CA VAL A 198 -0.98 -18.45 9.68
C VAL A 198 -0.62 -19.90 9.96
N ASP A 199 -1.23 -20.86 9.27
CA ASP A 199 -0.93 -22.29 9.40
C ASP A 199 0.55 -22.58 9.09
N ARG A 200 1.08 -21.96 8.04
CA ARG A 200 2.50 -22.07 7.69
C ARG A 200 3.39 -21.45 8.77
N ALA A 201 3.03 -20.28 9.30
CA ALA A 201 3.80 -19.65 10.38
C ALA A 201 3.87 -20.54 11.62
N VAL A 202 2.76 -21.17 11.99
CA VAL A 202 2.70 -22.13 13.13
C VAL A 202 3.55 -23.38 12.85
N ALA A 203 3.46 -23.90 11.64
CA ALA A 203 4.31 -25.05 11.24
C ALA A 203 5.81 -24.70 11.26
N ASP A 204 6.16 -23.43 10.99
CA ASP A 204 7.54 -22.92 11.08
C ASP A 204 7.94 -22.52 12.52
N GLY A 205 7.08 -22.76 13.53
CA GLY A 205 7.38 -22.56 14.97
C GLY A 205 6.81 -21.30 15.61
N ALA A 206 6.03 -20.50 14.89
CA ALA A 206 5.37 -19.31 15.47
C ALA A 206 4.30 -19.72 16.51
N THR A 207 4.11 -18.88 17.50
CA THR A 207 3.08 -19.02 18.53
C THR A 207 1.93 -18.05 18.26
N ILE A 208 0.70 -18.52 18.23
CA ILE A 208 -0.49 -17.67 18.17
C ILE A 208 -0.71 -17.08 19.56
N ALA A 209 -0.47 -15.78 19.71
CA ALA A 209 -0.71 -15.07 20.97
C ALA A 209 -2.21 -14.69 21.12
N CYS A 210 -2.91 -14.40 20.02
CA CYS A 210 -4.37 -14.28 19.96
C CYS A 210 -4.87 -14.48 18.52
N GLY A 211 -6.17 -14.74 18.35
CA GLY A 211 -6.82 -14.91 17.05
C GLY A 211 -6.43 -16.21 16.33
N GLY A 212 -5.80 -16.09 15.17
CA GLY A 212 -5.23 -17.22 14.41
C GLY A 212 -6.21 -18.04 13.58
N SER A 213 -7.49 -17.64 13.51
CA SER A 213 -8.51 -18.39 12.76
C SER A 213 -9.66 -17.49 12.28
N ARG A 214 -10.39 -17.99 11.29
CA ARG A 214 -11.69 -17.42 10.93
C ARG A 214 -12.72 -17.66 12.04
N TYR A 215 -13.81 -16.92 11.98
CA TYR A 215 -14.99 -17.23 12.82
C TYR A 215 -15.71 -18.46 12.27
N THR A 216 -16.06 -19.39 13.16
CA THR A 216 -16.71 -20.67 12.82
C THR A 216 -18.08 -20.83 13.42
N GLU A 217 -18.53 -19.86 14.26
CA GLU A 217 -19.79 -19.90 14.98
C GLU A 217 -20.55 -18.57 14.84
N GLY A 218 -21.87 -18.63 15.04
CA GLY A 218 -22.74 -17.48 15.00
C GLY A 218 -22.86 -16.83 13.61
N GLU A 219 -23.29 -15.57 13.58
CA GLU A 219 -23.51 -14.82 12.33
C GLU A 219 -22.20 -14.57 11.55
N LEU A 220 -21.09 -14.40 12.26
CA LEU A 220 -19.80 -14.14 11.61
C LEU A 220 -19.27 -15.37 10.83
N ALA A 221 -19.71 -16.57 11.16
CA ALA A 221 -19.36 -17.79 10.43
C ALA A 221 -19.95 -17.83 9.00
N LYS A 222 -20.98 -17.03 8.74
CA LYS A 222 -21.65 -16.93 7.43
C LYS A 222 -20.93 -16.02 6.44
N GLY A 223 -19.94 -15.27 6.92
CA GLY A 223 -19.18 -14.30 6.12
C GLY A 223 -17.67 -14.50 6.19
N ALA A 224 -16.95 -13.72 5.40
CA ALA A 224 -15.49 -13.78 5.29
C ALA A 224 -14.79 -13.07 6.47
N PHE A 225 -15.12 -13.43 7.71
CA PHE A 225 -14.55 -12.80 8.90
C PHE A 225 -13.35 -13.58 9.44
N TYR A 226 -12.30 -12.82 9.80
CA TYR A 226 -11.08 -13.35 10.38
C TYR A 226 -10.74 -12.62 11.69
N LYS A 227 -10.25 -13.35 12.69
CA LYS A 227 -9.96 -12.77 14.01
C LYS A 227 -8.71 -11.90 13.96
N PRO A 228 -8.70 -10.74 14.68
CA PRO A 228 -7.47 -10.01 14.95
C PRO A 228 -6.38 -10.94 15.50
N THR A 229 -5.22 -10.98 14.85
CA THR A 229 -4.22 -12.04 15.10
C THR A 229 -2.84 -11.46 15.37
N LEU A 230 -2.22 -11.92 16.45
CA LEU A 230 -0.83 -11.65 16.79
C LEU A 230 -0.05 -12.98 16.86
N LEU A 231 1.08 -13.01 16.16
CA LEU A 231 2.02 -14.12 16.15
C LEU A 231 3.31 -13.70 16.86
N THR A 232 3.77 -14.51 17.80
CA THR A 232 5.04 -14.35 18.52
C THR A 232 5.97 -15.53 18.22
N ASN A 233 7.16 -15.53 18.79
CA ASN A 233 8.18 -16.54 18.51
C ASN A 233 8.50 -16.66 17.01
N VAL A 234 8.66 -15.49 16.36
CA VAL A 234 8.90 -15.35 14.92
C VAL A 234 10.25 -14.66 14.72
N THR A 235 11.09 -15.20 13.84
CA THR A 235 12.32 -14.53 13.39
C THR A 235 12.08 -13.66 12.18
N ASN A 236 12.93 -12.64 11.97
CA ASN A 236 12.74 -11.69 10.87
C ASN A 236 12.84 -12.31 9.46
N ASP A 237 13.60 -13.39 9.32
CA ASP A 237 13.77 -14.16 8.08
C ASP A 237 12.67 -15.20 7.81
N SER A 238 11.77 -15.42 8.79
CA SER A 238 10.68 -16.40 8.65
C SER A 238 9.70 -16.00 7.55
N TYR A 239 9.00 -17.00 7.01
CA TYR A 239 7.94 -16.78 6.00
C TYR A 239 6.92 -15.72 6.45
N ALA A 240 6.43 -15.82 7.69
CA ALA A 240 5.42 -14.91 8.22
C ALA A 240 5.91 -13.47 8.36
N ALA A 241 7.22 -13.25 8.59
CA ALA A 241 7.83 -11.93 8.67
C ALA A 241 8.17 -11.34 7.29
N GLN A 242 8.32 -12.15 6.26
CA GLN A 242 8.70 -11.69 4.92
C GLN A 242 7.54 -11.65 3.93
N GLN A 243 6.49 -12.46 4.12
CA GLN A 243 5.35 -12.50 3.21
C GLN A 243 4.29 -11.44 3.56
N GLU A 244 3.78 -10.74 2.54
CA GLU A 244 2.59 -9.88 2.68
C GLU A 244 1.34 -10.75 2.85
N ILE A 245 0.78 -10.80 4.07
CA ILE A 245 -0.41 -11.61 4.39
C ILE A 245 -1.70 -10.94 3.91
N PHE A 246 -1.75 -9.61 4.00
CA PHE A 246 -2.89 -8.78 3.59
C PHE A 246 -4.19 -9.12 4.32
N GLY A 247 -4.08 -9.21 5.64
CA GLY A 247 -5.16 -9.49 6.60
C GLY A 247 -4.79 -9.01 8.00
N PRO A 248 -5.67 -9.19 9.00
CA PRO A 248 -5.50 -8.65 10.36
C PRO A 248 -4.49 -9.48 11.19
N VAL A 249 -3.30 -9.70 10.62
CA VAL A 249 -2.25 -10.54 11.20
C VAL A 249 -0.94 -9.78 11.29
N ALA A 250 -0.42 -9.58 12.50
CA ALA A 250 0.91 -9.05 12.74
C ALA A 250 1.84 -10.09 13.38
N VAL A 251 3.11 -10.03 13.03
CA VAL A 251 4.19 -10.77 13.73
C VAL A 251 4.89 -9.82 14.68
N ILE A 252 5.19 -10.27 15.90
CA ILE A 252 5.90 -9.48 16.91
C ILE A 252 7.29 -10.07 17.11
N ILE A 253 8.31 -9.26 16.85
CA ILE A 253 9.71 -9.63 16.88
C ILE A 253 10.44 -8.76 17.91
N LYS A 254 11.20 -9.40 18.79
CA LYS A 254 12.04 -8.73 19.78
C LYS A 254 13.31 -8.20 19.15
N PHE A 255 13.76 -7.02 19.59
CA PHE A 255 15.09 -6.48 19.23
C PHE A 255 15.78 -5.86 20.45
N LYS A 256 17.09 -5.68 20.36
CA LYS A 256 17.91 -5.13 21.46
C LYS A 256 18.40 -3.73 21.19
N THR A 257 18.99 -3.48 20.03
CA THR A 257 19.63 -2.19 19.72
C THR A 257 19.01 -1.49 18.53
N GLU A 258 19.26 -0.18 18.43
CA GLU A 258 18.82 0.65 17.32
C GLU A 258 19.38 0.13 15.97
N GLU A 259 20.64 -0.29 15.94
CA GLU A 259 21.31 -0.83 14.77
C GLU A 259 20.69 -2.15 14.31
N GLU A 260 20.37 -3.02 15.28
CA GLU A 260 19.73 -4.31 15.00
C GLU A 260 18.35 -4.11 14.35
N VAL A 261 17.52 -3.24 14.90
CA VAL A 261 16.16 -3.03 14.37
C VAL A 261 16.17 -2.31 13.02
N ILE A 262 17.11 -1.40 12.77
CA ILE A 262 17.30 -0.79 11.45
C ILE A 262 17.67 -1.87 10.42
N LYS A 263 18.59 -2.76 10.75
CA LYS A 263 18.95 -3.91 9.92
C LYS A 263 17.72 -4.77 9.64
N TYR A 264 16.98 -5.18 10.65
CA TYR A 264 15.77 -5.99 10.49
C TYR A 264 14.70 -5.29 9.65
N ALA A 265 14.46 -4.01 9.85
CA ALA A 265 13.50 -3.24 9.07
C ALA A 265 13.84 -3.27 7.56
N ASN A 266 15.14 -3.19 7.23
CA ASN A 266 15.64 -3.16 5.86
C ASN A 266 15.78 -4.55 5.21
N GLU A 267 15.84 -5.62 5.99
CA GLU A 267 15.89 -7.01 5.51
C GLU A 267 14.50 -7.47 5.02
N SER A 268 14.03 -6.85 3.95
CA SER A 268 12.82 -7.21 3.24
C SER A 268 12.96 -6.79 1.79
N VAL A 269 12.29 -7.50 0.90
CA VAL A 269 12.17 -7.09 -0.51
C VAL A 269 11.26 -5.88 -0.68
N TYR A 270 10.48 -5.54 0.33
CA TYR A 270 9.56 -4.41 0.37
C TYR A 270 10.19 -3.16 0.99
N GLY A 271 9.57 -2.01 0.71
CA GLY A 271 9.96 -0.72 1.28
C GLY A 271 8.85 0.32 1.10
N LEU A 272 7.61 0.03 1.54
CA LEU A 272 6.48 0.95 1.33
C LEU A 272 6.32 1.93 2.49
N GLY A 273 6.14 1.43 3.71
CA GLY A 273 5.94 2.24 4.91
C GLY A 273 6.75 1.76 6.10
N GLY A 274 6.85 2.60 7.13
CA GLY A 274 7.45 2.27 8.43
C GLY A 274 6.93 3.17 9.53
N GLY A 275 6.83 2.64 10.76
CA GLY A 275 6.48 3.39 11.97
C GLY A 275 7.62 3.37 12.98
N VAL A 276 7.82 4.47 13.68
CA VAL A 276 8.84 4.62 14.74
C VAL A 276 8.19 5.25 15.96
N TRP A 277 8.26 4.56 17.09
CA TRP A 277 7.66 5.00 18.35
C TRP A 277 8.75 5.22 19.40
N THR A 278 8.98 6.46 19.76
CA THR A 278 10.01 6.89 20.72
C THR A 278 9.72 8.32 21.20
N LYS A 279 10.12 8.66 22.42
CA LYS A 279 10.13 10.03 22.93
C LYS A 279 11.43 10.79 22.58
N ASP A 280 12.47 10.08 22.13
CA ASP A 280 13.74 10.68 21.69
C ASP A 280 13.62 11.16 20.23
N LEU A 281 13.56 12.47 20.03
CA LEU A 281 13.47 13.09 18.71
C LEU A 281 14.70 12.77 17.83
N ASN A 282 15.90 12.70 18.42
CA ASN A 282 17.11 12.38 17.67
C ASN A 282 17.08 10.95 17.13
N ARG A 283 16.64 9.99 17.96
CA ARG A 283 16.40 8.62 17.57
C ARG A 283 15.34 8.54 16.46
N ALA A 284 14.24 9.24 16.62
CA ALA A 284 13.18 9.28 15.61
C ALA A 284 13.73 9.70 14.24
N PHE A 285 14.55 10.74 14.17
CA PHE A 285 15.19 11.17 12.92
C PHE A 285 16.23 10.18 12.39
N ARG A 286 17.11 9.62 13.26
CA ARG A 286 18.12 8.65 12.81
C ARG A 286 17.45 7.42 12.20
N VAL A 287 16.51 6.80 12.92
CA VAL A 287 15.81 5.58 12.47
C VAL A 287 14.99 5.87 11.22
N SER A 288 14.23 6.97 11.20
CA SER A 288 13.40 7.33 10.04
C SER A 288 14.20 7.55 8.76
N ARG A 289 15.44 8.06 8.86
CA ARG A 289 16.34 8.23 7.71
C ARG A 289 17.03 6.94 7.29
N SER A 290 17.20 6.00 8.22
CA SER A 290 17.94 4.77 8.00
C SER A 290 17.11 3.62 7.46
N ILE A 291 15.79 3.63 7.66
CA ILE A 291 14.90 2.62 7.10
C ILE A 291 14.58 2.92 5.63
N GLU A 292 14.74 1.91 4.78
CA GLU A 292 14.61 1.99 3.31
C GLU A 292 13.15 1.88 2.90
N THR A 293 12.37 2.92 3.16
CA THR A 293 10.94 2.95 2.88
C THR A 293 10.50 4.32 2.38
N GLY A 294 9.47 4.35 1.56
CA GLY A 294 8.99 5.57 0.94
C GLY A 294 8.20 6.48 1.87
N ARG A 295 7.71 5.95 3.00
CA ARG A 295 7.01 6.72 4.02
C ARG A 295 7.36 6.25 5.43
N VAL A 296 7.58 7.19 6.34
CA VAL A 296 7.77 6.92 7.76
C VAL A 296 6.80 7.75 8.58
N TRP A 297 6.19 7.13 9.57
CA TRP A 297 5.41 7.78 10.62
C TRP A 297 6.18 7.75 11.93
N VAL A 298 6.09 8.82 12.71
CA VAL A 298 6.67 8.89 14.06
C VAL A 298 5.53 9.13 15.05
N ASN A 299 5.39 8.27 16.04
CA ASN A 299 4.37 8.29 17.08
C ASN A 299 2.92 8.40 16.52
N THR A 300 2.69 7.90 15.34
CA THR A 300 1.40 7.76 14.66
C THR A 300 1.50 6.68 13.60
N TYR A 301 0.37 6.27 13.00
CA TYR A 301 0.36 5.35 11.87
C TYR A 301 -0.81 5.66 10.91
N ASN A 302 -0.71 5.25 9.64
CA ASN A 302 -1.74 5.39 8.60
C ASN A 302 -2.21 6.82 8.29
N ALA A 303 -1.60 7.88 8.83
CA ALA A 303 -1.88 9.26 8.44
C ALA A 303 -1.32 9.54 7.03
N ILE A 304 -2.18 9.76 6.04
CA ILE A 304 -1.78 9.97 4.63
C ILE A 304 -2.39 11.27 4.11
N PRO A 305 -1.81 12.44 4.45
CA PRO A 305 -2.26 13.71 3.94
C PRO A 305 -1.96 13.83 2.43
N ALA A 306 -2.90 14.41 1.66
CA ALA A 306 -2.76 14.59 0.22
C ALA A 306 -1.54 15.45 -0.19
N GLY A 307 -1.09 16.31 0.71
CA GLY A 307 0.09 17.17 0.49
C GLY A 307 1.44 16.49 0.69
N ALA A 308 1.49 15.18 0.96
CA ALA A 308 2.73 14.42 1.12
C ALA A 308 2.80 13.26 0.13
N PRO A 309 3.95 13.03 -0.54
CA PRO A 309 4.07 11.96 -1.54
C PRO A 309 3.96 10.57 -0.89
N PHE A 310 3.29 9.64 -1.57
CA PHE A 310 3.15 8.26 -1.17
C PHE A 310 3.70 7.31 -2.25
N GLY A 311 4.48 6.32 -1.86
CA GLY A 311 5.02 5.30 -2.77
C GLY A 311 6.17 4.55 -2.13
N GLY A 312 6.57 3.45 -2.73
CA GLY A 312 7.54 2.52 -2.16
C GLY A 312 8.97 2.65 -2.71
N TYR A 313 9.86 2.02 -1.97
CA TYR A 313 11.21 1.63 -2.40
C TYR A 313 11.19 0.15 -2.80
N LYS A 314 12.26 -0.35 -3.35
CA LYS A 314 12.44 -1.78 -3.68
C LYS A 314 11.26 -2.33 -4.50
N THR A 315 10.75 -3.51 -4.16
CA THR A 315 9.61 -4.12 -4.87
C THR A 315 8.25 -3.55 -4.49
N SER A 316 8.20 -2.55 -3.60
CA SER A 316 6.95 -1.87 -3.25
C SER A 316 6.48 -0.82 -4.26
N GLY A 317 7.24 -0.58 -5.31
CA GLY A 317 6.74 0.17 -6.45
C GLY A 317 7.71 1.15 -7.10
N ILE A 318 7.19 1.85 -8.10
CA ILE A 318 7.89 2.84 -8.91
C ILE A 318 7.04 4.11 -8.98
N GLY A 319 7.66 5.27 -8.76
CA GLY A 319 6.98 6.57 -8.76
C GLY A 319 6.33 6.89 -7.42
N ARG A 320 5.55 7.97 -7.40
CA ARG A 320 4.84 8.45 -6.22
C ARG A 320 3.42 8.82 -6.59
N GLU A 321 2.51 8.60 -5.65
CA GLU A 321 1.12 9.09 -5.67
C GLU A 321 1.00 10.32 -4.77
N THR A 322 -0.08 11.08 -4.91
CA THR A 322 -0.35 12.29 -4.12
C THR A 322 0.72 13.38 -4.29
N HIS A 323 0.57 14.53 -3.60
CA HIS A 323 1.48 15.68 -3.71
C HIS A 323 1.67 16.14 -5.17
N LYS A 324 2.18 17.36 -5.38
CA LYS A 324 2.43 17.91 -6.73
C LYS A 324 3.43 17.11 -7.57
N VAL A 325 4.32 16.34 -6.94
CA VAL A 325 5.31 15.48 -7.62
C VAL A 325 4.67 14.44 -8.55
N ILE A 326 3.41 14.07 -8.31
CA ILE A 326 2.69 13.14 -9.19
C ILE A 326 2.51 13.69 -10.60
N LEU A 327 2.44 15.02 -10.79
CA LEU A 327 2.26 15.65 -12.10
C LEU A 327 3.43 15.38 -13.03
N ASP A 328 4.65 15.21 -12.51
CA ASP A 328 5.84 14.86 -13.30
C ASP A 328 5.67 13.49 -13.98
N HIS A 329 4.84 12.63 -13.41
CA HIS A 329 4.53 11.32 -13.98
C HIS A 329 3.44 11.35 -15.06
N TYR A 330 2.71 12.48 -15.23
CA TYR A 330 1.62 12.64 -16.19
C TYR A 330 1.90 13.72 -17.24
N THR A 331 3.08 14.31 -17.20
CA THR A 331 3.54 15.34 -18.15
C THR A 331 4.84 14.91 -18.82
N GLN A 332 5.16 15.57 -19.94
CA GLN A 332 6.44 15.38 -20.63
C GLN A 332 7.13 16.74 -20.79
N MET A 333 8.41 16.79 -20.46
CA MET A 333 9.22 17.97 -20.65
C MET A 333 9.61 18.10 -22.13
N LYS A 334 9.47 19.30 -22.69
CA LYS A 334 9.91 19.64 -24.04
C LYS A 334 10.84 20.85 -23.96
N ASN A 335 12.03 20.73 -24.55
CA ASN A 335 12.88 21.90 -24.76
C ASN A 335 12.57 22.54 -26.11
N ILE A 336 12.39 23.86 -26.12
CA ILE A 336 12.23 24.65 -27.34
C ILE A 336 13.32 25.72 -27.32
N LEU A 337 14.24 25.65 -28.28
CA LEU A 337 15.29 26.65 -28.49
C LEU A 337 14.91 27.50 -29.69
N ILE A 338 14.79 28.79 -29.49
CA ILE A 338 14.48 29.77 -30.54
C ILE A 338 15.74 30.58 -30.77
N ASN A 339 16.28 30.54 -31.99
CA ASN A 339 17.37 31.41 -32.42
C ASN A 339 16.79 32.66 -33.11
N LEU A 340 17.08 33.83 -32.57
CA LEU A 340 16.71 35.13 -33.16
C LEU A 340 17.88 35.79 -33.94
N ASN A 341 19.00 35.11 -34.05
CA ASN A 341 20.17 35.58 -34.82
C ASN A 341 19.93 35.30 -36.31
N GLU A 342 20.00 36.35 -37.13
CA GLU A 342 19.80 36.30 -38.58
C GLU A 342 21.06 35.83 -39.32
N ASN A 343 22.20 35.74 -38.65
CA ASN A 343 23.44 35.27 -39.25
C ASN A 343 23.53 33.72 -39.31
N PRO A 344 24.16 33.16 -40.36
CA PRO A 344 24.46 31.76 -40.41
C PRO A 344 25.31 31.31 -39.22
N SER A 345 25.18 30.05 -38.79
CA SER A 345 25.94 29.50 -37.66
C SER A 345 27.46 29.56 -37.85
N GLY A 346 27.93 29.68 -39.06
CA GLY A 346 29.35 29.64 -39.43
C GLY A 346 30.00 28.24 -39.36
N PHE A 347 29.23 27.24 -38.93
CA PHE A 347 29.71 25.86 -38.75
C PHE A 347 30.01 25.16 -40.09
N TYR A 348 29.22 25.47 -41.11
CA TYR A 348 29.42 24.99 -42.49
C TYR A 348 29.61 26.20 -43.41
N PRO A 349 30.84 26.71 -43.58
CA PRO A 349 31.11 27.83 -44.46
C PRO A 349 30.77 27.43 -45.89
N LYS A 350 30.09 28.34 -46.65
CA LYS A 350 29.93 28.19 -48.10
C LYS A 350 31.31 28.28 -48.73
N LYS A 351 31.67 27.28 -49.54
CA LYS A 351 32.91 27.29 -50.37
C LYS A 351 32.81 28.37 -51.41
#